data_55bcf7cce0d1cb619ef8b3f51a9e5ca1
#
_entry.id   55bcf7cce0d1cb619ef8b3f51a9e5ca1
#
_cell.length_a   1.000
_cell.length_b   1.000
_cell.length_c   1.000
_cell.angle_alpha   90.00
_cell.angle_beta   90.00
_cell.angle_gamma   90.00
#
_symmetry.space_group_name_H-M   'P 1'
#
loop_
_entity.id
_entity.type
_entity.pdbx_description
1 polymer ?
#
loop_
_entity_poly.entity_id
_entity_poly.type
_entity_poly.pdbx_seq_one_letter_code
_entity_poly.pdbx_strand_id
1 'polypeptide(L)'
;LKYQLIDMDGEKVLAKGNCDRIGIDGHISHKTYDGRQIDEDCSFPTHTEAFEKLVDSLVNGEAAVIDSMSEISAVGHRVVQGAEVFSETTIATDEVIDKIDELAELAPVHNHAHALALRACKKVFSDDVPQVVVFDTAFHQTMPPKAYMYGIPYGDYEKYHVRKYGFHGTSHQYCLLYTSPSPRDI
;
A
#
# COMPACT_ATOMS: atom_id res chain seq x y z
N LEU A 1 3.51 9.02 2.83
CA LEU A 1 3.98 7.66 2.82
C LEU A 1 3.93 7.08 4.24
N LYS A 2 3.09 6.07 4.51
CA LYS A 2 3.02 5.38 5.80
C LYS A 2 3.65 4.00 5.67
N TYR A 3 4.34 3.55 6.74
CA TYR A 3 5.01 2.25 6.74
C TYR A 3 5.01 1.56 8.09
N GLN A 4 5.23 0.26 8.06
CA GLN A 4 5.55 -0.57 9.22
C GLN A 4 6.61 -1.59 8.82
N LEU A 5 7.55 -1.86 9.72
CA LEU A 5 8.40 -3.04 9.66
C LEU A 5 7.85 -4.08 10.63
N ILE A 6 7.58 -5.26 10.10
CA ILE A 6 6.94 -6.34 10.86
C ILE A 6 7.85 -7.56 10.84
N ASP A 7 8.15 -8.08 12.01
CA ASP A 7 8.71 -9.42 12.15
C ASP A 7 7.56 -10.42 12.03
N MET A 8 7.58 -11.19 10.94
CA MET A 8 6.52 -12.17 10.66
C MET A 8 6.57 -13.40 11.54
N ASP A 9 7.66 -13.65 12.28
CA ASP A 9 7.71 -14.63 13.34
C ASP A 9 7.04 -14.07 14.61
N GLY A 10 5.74 -14.26 14.70
CA GLY A 10 4.89 -13.73 15.76
C GLY A 10 4.18 -12.41 15.44
N GLU A 11 4.22 -11.95 14.18
CA GLU A 11 3.49 -10.77 13.67
C GLU A 11 3.75 -9.49 14.50
N LYS A 12 5.00 -9.27 14.90
CA LYS A 12 5.38 -8.18 15.78
C LYS A 12 5.82 -6.95 14.98
N VAL A 13 5.16 -5.81 15.21
CA VAL A 13 5.60 -4.53 14.64
C VAL A 13 6.87 -4.07 15.34
N LEU A 14 7.99 -4.03 14.61
CA LEU A 14 9.30 -3.56 15.11
C LEU A 14 9.40 -2.03 15.04
N ALA A 15 8.90 -1.43 13.96
CA ALA A 15 8.85 0.00 13.79
C ALA A 15 7.67 0.40 12.91
N LYS A 16 7.22 1.65 13.07
CA LYS A 16 6.21 2.29 12.21
C LYS A 16 6.52 3.76 12.03
N GLY A 17 6.08 4.32 10.92
CA GLY A 17 6.33 5.72 10.67
C GLY A 17 5.53 6.28 9.51
N ASN A 18 5.79 7.55 9.26
CA ASN A 18 5.15 8.33 8.22
C ASN A 18 6.11 9.37 7.67
N CYS A 19 6.17 9.48 6.33
CA CYS A 19 6.81 10.60 5.66
C CYS A 19 5.73 11.45 5.02
N ASP A 20 5.58 12.66 5.51
CA ASP A 20 4.53 13.61 5.10
C ASP A 20 5.09 14.73 4.23
N ARG A 21 4.20 15.46 3.55
CA ARG A 21 4.50 16.66 2.79
C ARG A 21 5.61 16.48 1.74
N ILE A 22 5.66 15.29 1.12
CA ILE A 22 6.59 14.98 0.05
C ILE A 22 6.36 15.94 -1.12
N GLY A 23 7.43 16.51 -1.66
CA GLY A 23 7.38 17.52 -2.72
C GLY A 23 7.14 18.95 -2.22
N ILE A 24 7.05 19.18 -0.90
CA ILE A 24 6.85 20.50 -0.28
C ILE A 24 8.03 20.80 0.64
N ASP A 25 7.92 20.50 1.92
CA ASP A 25 8.93 20.79 2.94
C ASP A 25 9.32 19.55 3.79
N GLY A 26 8.62 18.44 3.59
CA GLY A 26 8.93 17.15 4.17
C GLY A 26 8.96 17.07 5.70
N HIS A 27 8.48 15.93 6.21
CA HIS A 27 8.56 15.62 7.63
C HIS A 27 8.57 14.10 7.82
N ILE A 28 9.40 13.57 8.71
CA ILE A 28 9.38 12.16 9.10
C ILE A 28 8.98 12.02 10.57
N SER A 29 8.08 11.08 10.82
CA SER A 29 7.87 10.51 12.15
C SER A 29 8.15 9.01 12.09
N HIS A 30 9.02 8.52 12.95
CA HIS A 30 9.40 7.12 13.07
C HIS A 30 9.38 6.71 14.54
N LYS A 31 8.77 5.59 14.85
CA LYS A 31 8.67 5.07 16.21
C LYS A 31 8.90 3.57 16.25
N THR A 32 9.78 3.13 17.13
CA THR A 32 10.11 1.74 17.37
C THR A 32 9.20 1.10 18.43
N TYR A 33 9.19 -0.22 18.52
CA TYR A 33 8.39 -0.98 19.48
C TYR A 33 8.79 -0.70 20.94
N ASP A 34 10.05 -0.35 21.18
CA ASP A 34 10.61 -0.03 22.51
C ASP A 34 10.50 1.45 22.89
N GLY A 35 9.87 2.26 22.01
CA GLY A 35 9.51 3.66 22.29
C GLY A 35 10.53 4.69 21.86
N ARG A 36 11.68 4.30 21.25
CA ARG A 36 12.59 5.24 20.59
C ARG A 36 11.88 5.88 19.40
N GLN A 37 12.19 7.13 19.09
CA GLN A 37 11.49 7.84 18.03
C GLN A 37 12.37 8.89 17.35
N ILE A 38 12.06 9.15 16.09
CA ILE A 38 12.52 10.28 15.28
C ILE A 38 11.28 11.08 14.91
N ASP A 39 11.34 12.40 15.06
CA ASP A 39 10.28 13.32 14.68
C ASP A 39 10.94 14.62 14.25
N GLU A 40 11.13 14.80 12.93
CA GLU A 40 11.93 15.90 12.40
C GLU A 40 11.49 16.34 11.00
N ASP A 41 11.71 17.61 10.71
CA ASP A 41 11.55 18.16 9.37
C ASP A 41 12.76 17.76 8.51
N CYS A 42 12.50 17.34 7.29
CA CYS A 42 13.51 16.93 6.32
C CYS A 42 13.02 17.14 4.89
N SER A 43 13.95 17.34 3.96
CA SER A 43 13.58 17.59 2.57
C SER A 43 13.27 16.29 1.84
N PHE A 44 12.05 16.17 1.30
CA PHE A 44 11.63 15.10 0.42
C PHE A 44 11.18 15.66 -0.93
N PRO A 45 12.10 15.98 -1.85
CA PRO A 45 11.73 16.44 -3.19
C PRO A 45 10.83 15.44 -3.92
N THR A 46 11.09 14.15 -3.76
CA THR A 46 10.29 13.07 -4.33
C THR A 46 10.04 11.94 -3.33
N HIS A 47 9.29 10.93 -3.76
CA HIS A 47 9.08 9.72 -2.97
C HIS A 47 10.37 8.90 -2.78
N THR A 48 11.36 9.06 -3.66
CA THR A 48 12.64 8.34 -3.54
C THR A 48 13.39 8.76 -2.27
N GLU A 49 13.56 10.08 -2.04
CA GLU A 49 14.24 10.59 -0.84
C GLU A 49 13.46 10.24 0.43
N ALA A 50 12.13 10.20 0.35
CA ALA A 50 11.30 9.75 1.48
C ALA A 50 11.54 8.26 1.80
N PHE A 51 11.67 7.39 0.79
CA PHE A 51 12.04 5.99 0.99
C PHE A 51 13.46 5.81 1.49
N GLU A 52 14.43 6.54 0.96
CA GLU A 52 15.83 6.51 1.43
C GLU A 52 15.91 6.89 2.92
N LYS A 53 15.21 7.95 3.33
CA LYS A 53 15.17 8.38 4.73
C LYS A 53 14.47 7.37 5.64
N LEU A 54 13.36 6.77 5.15
CA LEU A 54 12.67 5.69 5.86
C LEU A 54 13.62 4.52 6.13
N VAL A 55 14.31 4.07 5.10
CA VAL A 55 15.28 2.97 5.16
C VAL A 55 16.43 3.31 6.09
N ASP A 56 17.00 4.52 5.96
CA ASP A 56 18.05 5.00 6.84
C ASP A 56 17.60 4.95 8.32
N SER A 57 16.38 5.37 8.61
CA SER A 57 15.80 5.33 9.95
C SER A 57 15.61 3.91 10.52
N LEU A 58 15.47 2.90 9.66
CA LEU A 58 15.37 1.50 10.09
C LEU A 58 16.73 0.88 10.45
N VAL A 59 17.79 1.33 9.77
CA VAL A 59 19.11 0.70 9.81
C VAL A 59 20.12 1.53 10.63
N ASN A 60 20.00 2.85 10.63
CA ASN A 60 20.99 3.74 11.22
C ASN A 60 20.44 4.59 12.36
N GLY A 61 21.31 5.01 13.26
CA GLY A 61 21.01 5.92 14.37
C GLY A 61 20.35 5.26 15.57
N GLU A 62 19.89 6.10 16.50
CA GLU A 62 19.38 5.64 17.79
C GLU A 62 18.04 4.89 17.72
N ALA A 63 17.28 5.07 16.62
CA ALA A 63 15.99 4.41 16.41
C ALA A 63 16.09 3.22 15.44
N ALA A 64 17.29 2.77 15.06
CA ALA A 64 17.46 1.60 14.22
C ALA A 64 16.89 0.33 14.88
N VAL A 65 16.29 -0.54 14.07
CA VAL A 65 15.65 -1.80 14.53
C VAL A 65 16.14 -3.03 13.78
N ILE A 66 16.93 -2.84 12.71
CA ILE A 66 17.63 -3.88 11.98
C ILE A 66 19.08 -3.44 11.71
N ASP A 67 19.98 -4.38 11.53
CA ASP A 67 21.38 -4.10 11.27
C ASP A 67 21.68 -3.85 9.79
N SER A 68 20.84 -4.37 8.91
CA SER A 68 21.05 -4.30 7.46
C SER A 68 19.74 -4.43 6.70
N MET A 69 19.66 -3.78 5.54
CA MET A 69 18.57 -3.95 4.56
C MET A 69 18.38 -5.40 4.10
N SER A 70 19.40 -6.24 4.18
CA SER A 70 19.31 -7.66 3.83
C SER A 70 18.37 -8.47 4.75
N GLU A 71 17.97 -7.92 5.89
CA GLU A 71 16.99 -8.54 6.79
C GLU A 71 15.53 -8.35 6.28
N ILE A 72 15.31 -7.43 5.36
CA ILE A 72 14.00 -7.23 4.76
C ILE A 72 13.77 -8.27 3.68
N SER A 73 12.88 -9.21 3.95
CA SER A 73 12.62 -10.35 3.06
C SER A 73 11.52 -10.11 2.03
N ALA A 74 10.63 -9.14 2.25
CA ALA A 74 9.58 -8.74 1.31
C ALA A 74 8.99 -7.37 1.64
N VAL A 75 8.35 -6.72 0.66
CA VAL A 75 7.61 -5.47 0.85
C VAL A 75 6.18 -5.65 0.36
N GLY A 76 5.20 -5.34 1.23
CA GLY A 76 3.79 -5.31 0.89
C GLY A 76 3.28 -3.87 0.72
N HIS A 77 2.58 -3.62 -0.39
CA HIS A 77 2.00 -2.31 -0.69
C HIS A 77 0.49 -2.38 -0.75
N ARG A 78 -0.17 -1.43 -0.08
CA ARG A 78 -1.60 -1.22 -0.22
C ARG A 78 -1.85 -0.24 -1.36
N VAL A 79 -2.75 -0.60 -2.30
CA VAL A 79 -3.23 0.24 -3.39
C VAL A 79 -4.75 0.38 -3.30
N VAL A 80 -5.26 1.60 -3.47
CA VAL A 80 -6.69 1.88 -3.30
C VAL A 80 -7.53 1.31 -4.43
N GLN A 81 -7.17 1.55 -5.70
CA GLN A 81 -8.00 1.17 -6.83
C GLN A 81 -7.33 0.13 -7.72
N GLY A 82 -7.89 -1.06 -7.78
CA GLY A 82 -7.49 -2.16 -8.66
C GLY A 82 -8.47 -2.39 -9.82
N ALA A 83 -9.57 -1.61 -9.86
CA ALA A 83 -10.67 -1.74 -10.81
C ALA A 83 -11.17 -3.19 -10.95
N GLU A 84 -11.49 -3.61 -12.15
CA GLU A 84 -11.86 -4.98 -12.51
C GLU A 84 -10.64 -5.81 -12.93
N VAL A 85 -9.44 -5.19 -12.90
CA VAL A 85 -8.19 -5.78 -13.39
C VAL A 85 -7.54 -6.63 -12.32
N PHE A 86 -7.54 -6.17 -11.07
CA PHE A 86 -6.85 -6.82 -9.97
C PHE A 86 -7.84 -7.38 -8.94
N SER A 87 -7.98 -8.70 -8.91
CA SER A 87 -8.87 -9.43 -8.00
C SER A 87 -8.13 -10.10 -6.83
N GLU A 88 -6.80 -10.10 -6.85
CA GLU A 88 -5.96 -10.77 -5.84
C GLU A 88 -4.63 -10.04 -5.61
N THR A 89 -3.89 -10.46 -4.60
CA THR A 89 -2.53 -10.00 -4.34
C THR A 89 -1.62 -10.33 -5.51
N THR A 90 -0.86 -9.36 -5.98
CA THR A 90 -0.09 -9.45 -7.22
C THR A 90 1.36 -8.98 -6.99
N ILE A 91 2.32 -9.59 -7.67
CA ILE A 91 3.72 -9.13 -7.68
C ILE A 91 3.79 -7.77 -8.40
N ALA A 92 4.53 -6.83 -7.83
CA ALA A 92 4.69 -5.47 -8.36
C ALA A 92 5.72 -5.44 -9.52
N THR A 93 5.36 -6.01 -10.68
CA THR A 93 6.15 -5.83 -11.91
C THR A 93 5.98 -4.41 -12.47
N ASP A 94 6.82 -4.02 -13.44
CA ASP A 94 6.69 -2.70 -14.07
C ASP A 94 5.33 -2.56 -14.77
N GLU A 95 4.86 -3.62 -15.43
CA GLU A 95 3.54 -3.63 -16.08
C GLU A 95 2.39 -3.45 -15.06
N VAL A 96 2.52 -4.06 -13.88
CA VAL A 96 1.54 -3.89 -12.79
C VAL A 96 1.55 -2.45 -12.28
N ILE A 97 2.73 -1.85 -12.10
CA ILE A 97 2.87 -0.46 -11.64
C ILE A 97 2.31 0.51 -12.67
N ASP A 98 2.60 0.30 -13.96
CA ASP A 98 2.07 1.11 -15.05
C ASP A 98 0.54 1.01 -15.11
N LYS A 99 -0.02 -0.20 -14.92
CA LYS A 99 -1.46 -0.40 -14.87
C LYS A 99 -2.12 0.29 -13.67
N ILE A 100 -1.47 0.31 -12.50
CA ILE A 100 -1.94 1.06 -11.33
C ILE A 100 -1.98 2.57 -11.64
N ASP A 101 -0.99 3.09 -12.36
CA ASP A 101 -0.91 4.49 -12.77
C ASP A 101 -2.03 4.85 -13.78
N GLU A 102 -2.30 4.00 -14.76
CA GLU A 102 -3.44 4.15 -15.70
C GLU A 102 -4.78 4.23 -14.95
N LEU A 103 -4.95 3.41 -13.90
CA LEU A 103 -6.16 3.41 -13.06
C LEU A 103 -6.30 4.68 -12.19
N ALA A 104 -5.37 5.64 -12.27
CA ALA A 104 -5.52 6.94 -11.65
C ALA A 104 -6.73 7.73 -12.20
N GLU A 105 -7.24 7.41 -13.39
CA GLU A 105 -8.50 7.97 -13.89
C GLU A 105 -9.69 7.69 -12.95
N LEU A 106 -9.71 6.52 -12.27
CA LEU A 106 -10.72 6.13 -11.29
C LEU A 106 -10.40 6.59 -9.87
N ALA A 107 -9.14 6.88 -9.56
CA ALA A 107 -8.68 7.28 -8.24
C ALA A 107 -7.51 8.30 -8.32
N PRO A 108 -7.76 9.52 -8.86
CA PRO A 108 -6.70 10.46 -9.21
C PRO A 108 -5.88 10.93 -8.02
N VAL A 109 -6.47 10.98 -6.82
CA VAL A 109 -5.78 11.42 -5.59
C VAL A 109 -4.87 10.32 -5.01
N HIS A 110 -5.08 9.05 -5.38
CA HIS A 110 -4.42 7.91 -4.74
C HIS A 110 -3.47 7.16 -5.68
N ASN A 111 -3.98 6.66 -6.81
CA ASN A 111 -3.25 5.67 -7.63
C ASN A 111 -1.96 6.20 -8.23
N HIS A 112 -1.94 7.45 -8.70
CA HIS A 112 -0.70 8.05 -9.18
C HIS A 112 0.37 8.12 -8.10
N ALA A 113 0.01 8.54 -6.88
CA ALA A 113 0.93 8.55 -5.73
C ALA A 113 1.40 7.14 -5.34
N HIS A 114 0.53 6.13 -5.44
CA HIS A 114 0.91 4.73 -5.22
C HIS A 114 1.93 4.25 -6.26
N ALA A 115 1.71 4.53 -7.55
CA ALA A 115 2.65 4.16 -8.59
C ALA A 115 4.03 4.83 -8.40
N LEU A 116 4.06 6.12 -8.02
CA LEU A 116 5.30 6.82 -7.68
C LEU A 116 6.02 6.17 -6.49
N ALA A 117 5.28 5.81 -5.44
CA ALA A 117 5.84 5.15 -4.26
C ALA A 117 6.38 3.74 -4.59
N LEU A 118 5.68 2.96 -5.42
CA LEU A 118 6.14 1.65 -5.89
C LEU A 118 7.44 1.76 -6.70
N ARG A 119 7.51 2.70 -7.65
CA ARG A 119 8.72 2.97 -8.44
C ARG A 119 9.89 3.42 -7.56
N ALA A 120 9.63 4.27 -6.55
CA ALA A 120 10.65 4.70 -5.60
C ALA A 120 11.16 3.52 -4.76
N CYS A 121 10.27 2.67 -4.26
CA CYS A 121 10.61 1.47 -3.51
C CYS A 121 11.50 0.52 -4.34
N LYS A 122 11.18 0.28 -5.61
CA LYS A 122 12.01 -0.53 -6.52
C LYS A 122 13.42 0.03 -6.76
N LYS A 123 13.61 1.34 -6.66
CA LYS A 123 14.95 1.96 -6.77
C LYS A 123 15.79 1.77 -5.51
N VAL A 124 15.15 1.71 -4.34
CA VAL A 124 15.82 1.64 -3.05
C VAL A 124 16.12 0.20 -2.65
N PHE A 125 15.20 -0.71 -2.94
CA PHE A 125 15.37 -2.15 -2.70
C PHE A 125 15.94 -2.85 -3.94
N SER A 126 16.75 -3.87 -3.73
CA SER A 126 17.23 -4.71 -4.83
C SER A 126 16.10 -5.57 -5.41
N ASP A 127 16.31 -6.07 -6.62
CA ASP A 127 15.36 -6.99 -7.28
C ASP A 127 15.17 -8.32 -6.53
N ASP A 128 16.08 -8.64 -5.60
CA ASP A 128 16.00 -9.84 -4.74
C ASP A 128 14.92 -9.74 -3.66
N VAL A 129 14.45 -8.52 -3.33
CA VAL A 129 13.40 -8.29 -2.35
C VAL A 129 12.05 -8.25 -3.07
N PRO A 130 11.23 -9.30 -2.97
CA PRO A 130 9.94 -9.34 -3.64
C PRO A 130 9.00 -8.26 -3.10
N GLN A 131 8.32 -7.58 -4.01
CA GLN A 131 7.31 -6.59 -3.68
C GLN A 131 5.94 -7.06 -4.16
N VAL A 132 4.95 -6.99 -3.28
CA VAL A 132 3.58 -7.39 -3.58
C VAL A 132 2.61 -6.23 -3.38
N VAL A 133 1.54 -6.23 -4.15
CA VAL A 133 0.47 -5.23 -4.11
C VAL A 133 -0.83 -5.87 -3.67
N VAL A 134 -1.50 -5.25 -2.71
CA VAL A 134 -2.81 -5.64 -2.21
C VAL A 134 -3.80 -4.51 -2.51
N PHE A 135 -4.93 -4.84 -3.14
CA PHE A 135 -5.89 -3.84 -3.60
C PHE A 135 -7.10 -3.75 -2.68
N ASP A 136 -7.50 -2.53 -2.32
CA ASP A 136 -8.69 -2.29 -1.50
C ASP A 136 -9.99 -2.80 -2.16
N THR A 137 -10.00 -2.86 -3.49
CA THR A 137 -11.15 -3.30 -4.28
C THR A 137 -11.22 -4.83 -4.48
N ALA A 138 -10.12 -5.57 -4.23
CA ALA A 138 -10.03 -6.99 -4.59
C ALA A 138 -11.08 -7.85 -3.90
N PHE A 139 -11.29 -7.70 -2.59
CA PHE A 139 -12.28 -8.46 -1.83
C PHE A 139 -13.72 -8.31 -2.37
N HIS A 140 -14.03 -7.18 -2.98
CA HIS A 140 -15.36 -6.86 -3.50
C HIS A 140 -15.59 -7.33 -4.95
N GLN A 141 -14.62 -7.98 -5.59
CA GLN A 141 -14.75 -8.43 -6.99
C GLN A 141 -15.78 -9.55 -7.17
N THR A 142 -16.16 -10.22 -6.09
CA THR A 142 -17.21 -11.25 -6.10
C THR A 142 -18.64 -10.70 -6.14
N MET A 143 -18.83 -9.37 -6.06
CA MET A 143 -20.14 -8.76 -6.19
C MET A 143 -20.77 -9.08 -7.56
N PRO A 144 -22.04 -9.56 -7.60
CA PRO A 144 -22.72 -9.82 -8.87
C PRO A 144 -23.11 -8.51 -9.56
N PRO A 145 -23.32 -8.50 -10.91
CA PRO A 145 -23.66 -7.29 -11.67
C PRO A 145 -24.83 -6.47 -11.08
N LYS A 146 -25.87 -7.13 -10.62
CA LYS A 146 -27.02 -6.46 -9.96
C LYS A 146 -26.67 -5.68 -8.68
N ALA A 147 -25.52 -5.96 -8.07
CA ALA A 147 -25.06 -5.28 -6.86
C ALA A 147 -24.08 -4.14 -7.17
N TYR A 148 -23.26 -4.26 -8.20
CA TYR A 148 -22.27 -3.23 -8.52
C TYR A 148 -22.72 -2.23 -9.58
N MET A 149 -23.66 -2.57 -10.46
CA MET A 149 -24.13 -1.63 -11.46
C MET A 149 -25.02 -0.54 -10.87
N TYR A 150 -24.92 0.66 -11.43
CA TYR A 150 -25.84 1.75 -11.16
C TYR A 150 -27.00 1.75 -12.19
N GLY A 151 -28.12 2.38 -11.85
CA GLY A 151 -29.28 2.55 -12.74
C GLY A 151 -29.09 3.71 -13.74
N ILE A 152 -28.00 3.67 -14.51
CA ILE A 152 -27.61 4.62 -15.54
C ILE A 152 -27.47 3.89 -16.89
N PRO A 153 -27.29 4.61 -18.04
CA PRO A 153 -27.06 3.93 -19.31
C PRO A 153 -25.91 2.93 -19.23
N TYR A 154 -26.15 1.72 -19.72
CA TYR A 154 -25.15 0.63 -19.65
C TYR A 154 -23.81 0.96 -20.34
N GLY A 155 -23.89 1.78 -21.41
CA GLY A 155 -22.69 2.27 -22.11
C GLY A 155 -21.72 3.08 -21.24
N ASP A 156 -22.21 3.69 -20.15
CA ASP A 156 -21.33 4.40 -19.22
C ASP A 156 -20.49 3.42 -18.39
N TYR A 157 -21.06 2.27 -18.05
CA TYR A 157 -20.28 1.18 -17.44
C TYR A 157 -19.25 0.63 -18.42
N GLU A 158 -19.66 0.30 -19.65
CA GLU A 158 -18.74 -0.29 -20.65
C GLU A 158 -17.59 0.63 -21.03
N LYS A 159 -17.87 1.94 -21.15
CA LYS A 159 -16.87 2.91 -21.63
C LYS A 159 -16.02 3.52 -20.52
N TYR A 160 -16.61 3.79 -19.36
CA TYR A 160 -15.99 4.57 -18.30
C TYR A 160 -15.81 3.77 -17.01
N HIS A 161 -16.18 2.47 -17.00
CA HIS A 161 -16.12 1.60 -15.83
C HIS A 161 -16.88 2.15 -14.61
N VAL A 162 -17.99 2.86 -14.85
CA VAL A 162 -18.83 3.46 -13.79
C VAL A 162 -19.63 2.38 -13.09
N ARG A 163 -19.14 1.96 -11.95
CA ARG A 163 -19.73 0.92 -11.10
C ARG A 163 -19.36 1.13 -9.63
N LYS A 164 -19.96 0.34 -8.74
CA LYS A 164 -19.49 0.20 -7.35
C LYS A 164 -18.28 -0.73 -7.32
N TYR A 165 -17.19 -0.30 -6.69
CA TYR A 165 -16.00 -1.12 -6.49
C TYR A 165 -15.88 -1.65 -5.06
N GLY A 166 -16.28 -0.86 -4.05
CA GLY A 166 -15.98 -1.09 -2.65
C GLY A 166 -14.52 -0.79 -2.33
N PHE A 167 -14.24 -0.46 -1.07
CA PHE A 167 -12.90 -0.12 -0.60
C PHE A 167 -12.65 -0.74 0.77
N HIS A 168 -11.39 -0.60 1.27
CA HIS A 168 -10.96 -1.23 2.52
C HIS A 168 -11.17 -2.76 2.53
N GLY A 169 -11.06 -3.39 1.36
CA GLY A 169 -11.37 -4.80 1.17
C GLY A 169 -10.60 -5.72 2.09
N THR A 170 -9.30 -5.46 2.31
CA THR A 170 -8.47 -6.22 3.24
C THR A 170 -9.02 -6.16 4.67
N SER A 171 -9.45 -4.98 5.14
CA SER A 171 -10.05 -4.82 6.46
C SER A 171 -11.39 -5.55 6.58
N HIS A 172 -12.25 -5.45 5.56
CA HIS A 172 -13.53 -6.17 5.52
C HIS A 172 -13.32 -7.68 5.50
N GLN A 173 -12.40 -8.17 4.71
CA GLN A 173 -12.04 -9.58 4.65
C GLN A 173 -11.53 -10.08 6.01
N TYR A 174 -10.63 -9.33 6.65
CA TYR A 174 -10.13 -9.67 7.97
C TYR A 174 -11.25 -9.74 9.01
N CYS A 175 -12.11 -8.73 9.08
CA CYS A 175 -13.22 -8.70 10.01
C CYS A 175 -14.21 -9.85 9.77
N LEU A 176 -14.51 -10.16 8.51
CA LEU A 176 -15.44 -11.23 8.17
C LEU A 176 -14.87 -12.61 8.50
N LEU A 177 -13.62 -12.90 8.09
CA LEU A 177 -13.05 -14.23 8.20
C LEU A 177 -12.49 -14.54 9.59
N TYR A 178 -11.96 -13.55 10.30
CA TYR A 178 -11.21 -13.76 11.55
C TYR A 178 -11.93 -13.27 12.81
N THR A 179 -12.94 -12.40 12.67
CA THR A 179 -13.63 -11.81 13.84
C THR A 179 -15.13 -12.04 13.84
N SER A 180 -15.71 -12.56 12.75
CA SER A 180 -17.14 -12.85 12.72
C SER A 180 -17.48 -14.05 13.62
N PRO A 181 -18.41 -13.90 14.59
CA PRO A 181 -18.83 -14.99 15.43
C PRO A 181 -19.86 -15.91 14.76
N SER A 182 -20.31 -15.61 13.54
CA SER A 182 -21.37 -16.33 12.88
C SER A 182 -20.86 -17.52 12.05
N PRO A 183 -21.34 -18.76 12.32
CA PRO A 183 -21.02 -19.92 11.49
C PRO A 183 -21.54 -19.83 10.04
N ARG A 184 -22.37 -18.83 9.73
CA ARG A 184 -22.91 -18.59 8.38
C ARG A 184 -21.96 -17.76 7.51
N ASP A 185 -20.95 -17.18 8.10
CA ASP A 185 -19.98 -16.29 7.46
C ASP A 185 -18.66 -17.02 7.14
N ILE A 186 -18.66 -18.36 7.32
CA ILE A 186 -17.54 -19.25 7.03
C ILE A 186 -17.85 -20.08 5.79
#